data_e0a33b474650c834250c6557ad2e6227
#
_entry.id   e0a33b474650c834250c6557ad2e6227
#
_cell.length_a   1.000
_cell.length_b   1.000
_cell.length_c   1.000
_cell.angle_alpha   90.00
_cell.angle_beta   90.00
_cell.angle_gamma   90.00
#
_symmetry.space_group_name_H-M   'P 1'
#
loop_
_entity.id
_entity.type
_entity.pdbx_description
1 polymer ?
#
loop_
_entity_poly.entity_id
_entity_poly.type
_entity_poly.pdbx_seq_one_letter_code
_entity_poly.pdbx_strand_id
1 'polypeptide(L)'
;MGTGDLPGLSIEEITYEGYLTAGVGVIIEVTTDNKNRAASDVRSTLTKCGGNLAAPGALMFNFQRMGQFFIPKDCISEDRLMEIALNAGADDEDFEVLCLVSAYYALEQVFGNSGIKCTSSEIAYIPNTLIPIHDKETAEKIIKTVERLEDLDDVKNVFSNFDIDDSLDIEA
;
A
#
# COMPACT_ATOMS: atom_id res chain seq x y z
N MET A 1 11.75 -27.31 -5.84
CA MET A 1 11.05 -27.17 -6.05
C MET A 1 10.18 -27.63 -6.10
N GLY A 2 10.10 -27.72 -5.83
CA GLY A 2 9.25 -28.00 -5.85
C GLY A 2 8.70 -28.34 -6.53
N THR A 3 8.91 -28.88 -6.38
CA THR A 3 8.36 -29.28 -6.82
C THR A 3 7.26 -29.45 -6.99
N GLY A 4 6.79 -29.47 -6.87
CA GLY A 4 5.41 -29.49 -7.03
C GLY A 4 4.88 -28.62 -8.13
N ASP A 5 5.69 -28.16 -8.93
CA ASP A 5 5.30 -27.28 -10.02
C ASP A 5 4.57 -28.06 -11.08
N LEU A 6 3.26 -27.86 -11.15
CA LEU A 6 2.48 -28.38 -12.25
C LEU A 6 2.72 -27.53 -13.48
N PRO A 7 2.81 -28.14 -14.66
CA PRO A 7 2.96 -27.36 -15.89
C PRO A 7 1.88 -26.31 -16.03
N GLY A 8 2.27 -25.08 -16.28
CA GLY A 8 1.36 -23.96 -16.46
C GLY A 8 0.86 -23.29 -15.20
N LEU A 9 1.28 -23.76 -14.02
CA LEU A 9 0.85 -23.20 -12.74
C LEU A 9 1.99 -22.52 -11.98
N SER A 10 2.91 -21.91 -12.71
CA SER A 10 4.00 -21.14 -12.12
C SER A 10 3.48 -19.75 -11.72
N ILE A 11 3.43 -19.50 -10.42
CA ILE A 11 2.95 -18.21 -9.90
C ILE A 11 4.16 -17.33 -9.57
N GLU A 12 4.14 -16.11 -10.05
CA GLU A 12 5.21 -15.15 -9.84
C GLU A 12 4.70 -13.91 -9.13
N GLU A 13 5.55 -13.33 -8.28
CA GLU A 13 5.28 -12.05 -7.65
C GLU A 13 6.08 -10.98 -8.40
N ILE A 14 5.39 -9.92 -8.81
CA ILE A 14 5.99 -8.84 -9.60
C ILE A 14 5.53 -7.50 -9.02
N THR A 15 6.45 -6.54 -8.99
CA THR A 15 6.13 -5.19 -8.55
C THR A 15 6.21 -4.25 -9.75
N TYR A 16 5.13 -3.57 -10.05
CA TYR A 16 5.08 -2.56 -11.09
C TYR A 16 5.06 -1.17 -10.46
N GLU A 17 5.62 -0.21 -11.17
CA GLU A 17 5.65 1.19 -10.77
C GLU A 17 4.95 2.01 -11.83
N GLY A 18 4.19 3.00 -11.42
CA GLY A 18 3.46 3.82 -12.37
C GLY A 18 3.18 5.22 -11.84
N TYR A 19 2.72 6.06 -12.74
CA TYR A 19 2.27 7.41 -12.41
C TYR A 19 0.77 7.51 -12.63
N LEU A 20 0.11 8.17 -11.69
CA LEU A 20 -1.29 8.55 -11.82
C LEU A 20 -1.36 10.02 -12.26
N THR A 21 -2.59 10.55 -12.33
CA THR A 21 -2.77 11.97 -12.63
C THR A 21 -2.09 12.82 -11.54
N ALA A 22 -1.70 14.06 -11.89
CA ALA A 22 -1.03 15.01 -11.00
C ALA A 22 0.37 14.56 -10.54
N GLY A 23 0.99 13.60 -11.22
CA GLY A 23 2.33 13.15 -10.88
C GLY A 23 2.42 12.23 -9.69
N VAL A 24 1.28 11.73 -9.21
CA VAL A 24 1.24 10.79 -8.08
C VAL A 24 1.87 9.47 -8.48
N GLY A 25 2.79 8.98 -7.65
CA GLY A 25 3.44 7.68 -7.88
C GLY A 25 2.64 6.55 -7.26
N VAL A 26 2.70 5.39 -7.90
CA VAL A 26 2.01 4.19 -7.41
C VAL A 26 2.92 2.98 -7.54
N ILE A 27 2.89 2.14 -6.51
CA ILE A 27 3.58 0.84 -6.49
C ILE A 27 2.49 -0.23 -6.47
N ILE A 28 2.54 -1.15 -7.42
CA ILE A 28 1.51 -2.17 -7.60
C ILE A 28 2.13 -3.55 -7.41
N GLU A 29 1.72 -4.24 -6.37
CA GLU A 29 2.17 -5.61 -6.13
C GLU A 29 1.22 -6.59 -6.80
N VAL A 30 1.76 -7.46 -7.63
CA VAL A 30 1.02 -8.40 -8.45
C VAL A 30 1.47 -9.82 -8.16
N THR A 31 0.52 -10.74 -8.04
CA THR A 31 0.76 -12.17 -7.99
C THR A 31 0.03 -12.78 -9.18
N THR A 32 0.74 -13.40 -10.10
CA THR A 32 0.14 -13.86 -11.34
C THR A 32 0.77 -15.15 -11.86
N ASP A 33 -0.03 -15.93 -12.57
CA ASP A 33 0.45 -17.08 -13.34
C ASP A 33 0.72 -16.69 -14.80
N ASN A 34 0.49 -15.42 -15.16
CA ASN A 34 0.68 -14.94 -16.54
C ASN A 34 1.16 -13.48 -16.52
N LYS A 35 2.47 -13.32 -16.61
CA LYS A 35 3.13 -12.01 -16.60
C LYS A 35 2.62 -11.07 -17.68
N ASN A 36 2.40 -11.61 -18.87
CA ASN A 36 1.98 -10.78 -20.01
C ASN A 36 0.57 -10.23 -19.80
N ARG A 37 -0.33 -11.06 -19.27
CA ARG A 37 -1.68 -10.62 -18.94
C ARG A 37 -1.66 -9.55 -17.85
N ALA A 38 -0.91 -9.78 -16.77
CA ALA A 38 -0.83 -8.83 -15.67
C ALA A 38 -0.26 -7.49 -16.13
N ALA A 39 0.83 -7.52 -16.87
CA ALA A 39 1.45 -6.30 -17.39
C ALA A 39 0.50 -5.52 -18.29
N SER A 40 -0.21 -6.23 -19.16
CA SER A 40 -1.18 -5.62 -20.06
C SER A 40 -2.34 -4.98 -19.32
N ASP A 41 -2.88 -5.69 -18.33
CA ASP A 41 -4.00 -5.20 -17.53
C ASP A 41 -3.62 -3.96 -16.72
N VAL A 42 -2.45 -3.99 -16.08
CA VAL A 42 -1.96 -2.85 -15.30
C VAL A 42 -1.73 -1.63 -16.20
N ARG A 43 -1.03 -1.83 -17.32
CA ARG A 43 -0.74 -0.75 -18.26
C ARG A 43 -2.02 -0.14 -18.83
N SER A 44 -2.95 -0.99 -19.25
CA SER A 44 -4.23 -0.56 -19.82
C SER A 44 -5.03 0.26 -18.81
N THR A 45 -5.10 -0.20 -17.57
CA THR A 45 -5.83 0.49 -16.52
C THR A 45 -5.23 1.86 -16.22
N LEU A 46 -3.91 1.93 -16.10
CA LEU A 46 -3.22 3.21 -15.88
C LEU A 46 -3.47 4.18 -17.02
N THR A 47 -3.31 3.70 -18.26
CA THR A 47 -3.49 4.54 -19.44
C THR A 47 -4.91 5.08 -19.55
N LYS A 48 -5.91 4.24 -19.30
CA LYS A 48 -7.32 4.65 -19.36
C LYS A 48 -7.67 5.70 -18.31
N CYS A 49 -6.95 5.70 -17.21
CA CYS A 49 -7.20 6.64 -16.11
C CYS A 49 -6.30 7.88 -16.15
N GLY A 50 -5.58 8.07 -17.24
CA GLY A 50 -4.74 9.25 -17.41
C GLY A 50 -3.33 9.14 -16.81
N GLY A 51 -2.94 7.94 -16.44
CA GLY A 51 -1.60 7.66 -15.94
C GLY A 51 -0.76 6.90 -16.96
N ASN A 52 0.36 6.38 -16.50
CA ASN A 52 1.23 5.55 -17.34
C ASN A 52 2.13 4.66 -16.49
N LEU A 53 2.53 3.57 -17.07
CA LEU A 53 3.46 2.65 -16.44
C LEU A 53 4.88 3.25 -16.48
N ALA A 54 5.59 3.17 -15.36
CA ALA A 54 6.96 3.68 -15.25
C ALA A 54 7.95 2.53 -15.42
N ALA A 55 9.20 2.91 -15.70
CA ALA A 55 10.29 1.94 -15.76
C ALA A 55 10.58 1.38 -14.35
N PRO A 56 11.00 0.12 -14.25
CA PRO A 56 11.39 -0.44 -12.96
C PRO A 56 12.45 0.41 -12.26
N GLY A 57 12.23 0.70 -10.98
CA GLY A 57 13.14 1.50 -10.19
C GLY A 57 12.91 3.00 -10.25
N ALA A 58 12.00 3.47 -11.11
CA ALA A 58 11.76 4.90 -11.28
C ALA A 58 11.18 5.56 -10.02
N LEU A 59 10.41 4.82 -9.25
CA LEU A 59 9.71 5.34 -8.08
C LEU A 59 10.18 4.72 -6.76
N MET A 60 10.82 3.58 -6.79
CA MET A 60 11.18 2.83 -5.58
C MET A 60 12.04 3.62 -4.60
N PHE A 61 12.87 4.55 -5.09
CA PHE A 61 13.70 5.37 -4.21
C PHE A 61 12.88 6.27 -3.29
N ASN A 62 11.64 6.57 -3.66
CA ASN A 62 10.75 7.42 -2.87
C ASN A 62 9.87 6.61 -1.90
N PHE A 63 9.96 5.30 -1.91
CA PHE A 63 9.19 4.43 -1.03
C PHE A 63 10.13 3.60 -0.17
N GLN A 64 9.72 3.36 1.07
CA GLN A 64 10.46 2.50 1.98
C GLN A 64 9.55 1.36 2.41
N ARG A 65 10.03 0.14 2.28
CA ARG A 65 9.28 -1.03 2.69
C ARG A 65 9.36 -1.17 4.21
N MET A 66 8.21 -1.13 4.87
CA MET A 66 8.13 -1.15 6.34
C MET A 66 6.97 -2.00 6.81
N GLY A 67 7.05 -2.46 8.06
CA GLY A 67 5.90 -3.04 8.72
C GLY A 67 4.97 -1.94 9.16
N GLN A 68 3.67 -2.12 8.95
CA GLN A 68 2.65 -1.14 9.28
C GLN A 68 1.53 -1.81 10.05
N PHE A 69 1.19 -1.22 11.20
CA PHE A 69 0.10 -1.71 12.04
C PHE A 69 -0.88 -0.58 12.30
N PHE A 70 -2.17 -0.88 12.18
CA PHE A 70 -3.22 0.04 12.58
C PHE A 70 -3.93 -0.53 13.80
N ILE A 71 -4.00 0.23 14.89
CA ILE A 71 -4.55 -0.21 16.15
C ILE A 71 -5.66 0.75 16.57
N PRO A 72 -6.88 0.26 16.85
CA PRO A 72 -7.96 1.13 17.32
C PRO A 72 -7.56 1.88 18.60
N LYS A 73 -7.87 3.17 18.64
CA LYS A 73 -7.50 4.02 19.78
C LYS A 73 -8.11 3.59 21.09
N ASP A 74 -9.22 2.89 21.07
CA ASP A 74 -9.89 2.40 22.27
C ASP A 74 -9.27 1.12 22.83
N CYS A 75 -8.37 0.47 22.09
CA CYS A 75 -7.72 -0.77 22.54
C CYS A 75 -6.50 -0.53 23.41
N ILE A 76 -5.89 0.65 23.31
CA ILE A 76 -4.64 0.95 24.03
C ILE A 76 -4.52 2.46 24.20
N SER A 77 -3.90 2.88 25.34
CA SER A 77 -3.59 4.30 25.53
C SER A 77 -2.36 4.68 24.71
N GLU A 78 -2.26 5.94 24.34
CA GLU A 78 -1.11 6.45 23.61
C GLU A 78 0.18 6.22 24.36
N ASP A 79 0.18 6.46 25.69
CA ASP A 79 1.38 6.28 26.52
C ASP A 79 1.88 4.84 26.51
N ARG A 80 0.96 3.89 26.60
CA ARG A 80 1.32 2.47 26.58
C ARG A 80 1.82 2.04 25.21
N LEU A 81 1.22 2.58 24.15
CA LEU A 81 1.68 2.29 22.79
C LEU A 81 3.09 2.79 22.57
N MET A 82 3.43 3.97 23.09
CA MET A 82 4.77 4.53 22.96
C MET A 82 5.81 3.71 23.72
N GLU A 83 5.41 3.02 24.78
CA GLU A 83 6.31 2.10 25.50
C GLU A 83 6.66 0.88 24.66
N ILE A 84 5.73 0.43 23.81
CA ILE A 84 5.88 -0.76 22.97
C ILE A 84 6.54 -0.41 21.65
N ALA A 85 6.20 0.72 21.07
CA ALA A 85 6.64 1.12 19.73
C ALA A 85 7.10 2.57 19.72
N LEU A 86 8.29 2.81 19.18
CA LEU A 86 8.88 4.15 19.13
C LEU A 86 8.29 5.00 18.01
N ASN A 87 7.83 4.37 16.93
CA ASN A 87 7.32 5.08 15.76
C ASN A 87 5.80 4.92 15.65
N ALA A 88 5.09 5.63 16.50
CA ALA A 88 3.63 5.61 16.50
C ALA A 88 3.08 6.98 16.12
N GLY A 89 2.14 7.00 15.19
CA GLY A 89 1.37 8.17 14.81
C GLY A 89 -0.09 7.90 15.10
N ALA A 90 -0.95 8.85 14.77
CA ALA A 90 -2.39 8.70 14.97
C ALA A 90 -3.17 9.43 13.89
N ASP A 91 -4.23 8.80 13.43
CA ASP A 91 -5.26 9.48 12.66
C ASP A 91 -6.52 9.62 13.53
N ASP A 92 -7.68 9.85 12.93
CA ASP A 92 -8.88 10.10 13.69
C ASP A 92 -9.40 8.89 14.47
N GLU A 93 -9.19 7.69 13.97
CA GLU A 93 -9.76 6.47 14.53
C GLU A 93 -8.72 5.47 15.04
N ASP A 94 -7.56 5.43 14.44
CA ASP A 94 -6.55 4.42 14.72
C ASP A 94 -5.18 5.05 15.01
N PHE A 95 -4.37 4.30 15.79
CA PHE A 95 -2.95 4.57 15.85
C PHE A 95 -2.26 3.84 14.70
N GLU A 96 -1.32 4.51 14.06
CA GLU A 96 -0.46 3.90 13.05
C GLU A 96 0.92 3.65 13.65
N VAL A 97 1.42 2.43 13.53
CA VAL A 97 2.76 2.06 13.98
C VAL A 97 3.57 1.59 12.79
N LEU A 98 4.73 2.19 12.59
CA LEU A 98 5.67 1.80 11.54
C LEU A 98 6.92 1.18 12.17
N CYS A 99 7.43 0.13 11.55
CA CYS A 99 8.67 -0.51 12.00
C CYS A 99 9.46 -1.03 10.81
N LEU A 100 10.72 -1.37 11.06
CA LEU A 100 11.54 -2.02 10.04
C LEU A 100 10.96 -3.39 9.72
N VAL A 101 11.12 -3.83 8.48
CA VAL A 101 10.65 -5.16 8.05
C VAL A 101 11.23 -6.25 8.95
N SER A 102 12.50 -6.11 9.35
CA SER A 102 13.16 -7.07 10.24
C SER A 102 12.51 -7.17 11.62
N ALA A 103 11.81 -6.14 12.06
CA ALA A 103 11.13 -6.12 13.36
C ALA A 103 9.65 -6.46 13.29
N TYR A 104 9.11 -6.67 12.09
CA TYR A 104 7.67 -6.82 11.88
C TYR A 104 7.08 -7.98 12.69
N TYR A 105 7.65 -9.17 12.55
CA TYR A 105 7.10 -10.36 13.22
C TYR A 105 7.26 -10.29 14.73
N ALA A 106 8.36 -9.72 15.21
CA ALA A 106 8.58 -9.56 16.64
C ALA A 106 7.52 -8.62 17.24
N LEU A 107 7.24 -7.52 16.57
CA LEU A 107 6.25 -6.55 17.03
C LEU A 107 4.83 -7.11 16.95
N GLU A 108 4.55 -7.88 15.92
CA GLU A 108 3.26 -8.58 15.78
C GLU A 108 3.03 -9.51 17.00
N GLN A 109 4.05 -10.22 17.42
CA GLN A 109 3.96 -11.09 18.59
C GLN A 109 3.77 -10.29 19.88
N VAL A 110 4.45 -9.15 20.02
CA VAL A 110 4.29 -8.27 21.18
C VAL A 110 2.83 -7.81 21.29
N PHE A 111 2.24 -7.36 20.19
CA PHE A 111 0.84 -6.95 20.20
C PHE A 111 -0.09 -8.11 20.53
N GLY A 112 0.14 -9.28 19.94
CA GLY A 112 -0.66 -10.46 20.22
C GLY A 112 -0.58 -10.89 21.68
N ASN A 113 0.62 -10.92 22.26
CA ASN A 113 0.84 -11.29 23.65
C ASN A 113 0.26 -10.27 24.64
N SER A 114 0.15 -9.01 24.22
CA SER A 114 -0.44 -7.95 25.02
C SER A 114 -1.96 -7.86 24.91
N GLY A 115 -2.56 -8.73 24.10
CA GLY A 115 -4.00 -8.73 23.88
C GLY A 115 -4.49 -7.59 22.99
N ILE A 116 -3.58 -6.97 22.24
CA ILE A 116 -3.92 -5.87 21.34
C ILE A 116 -4.32 -6.44 19.99
N LYS A 117 -5.51 -6.05 19.53
CA LYS A 117 -6.05 -6.52 18.26
C LYS A 117 -5.92 -5.42 17.23
N CYS A 118 -5.02 -5.60 16.29
CA CYS A 118 -4.82 -4.62 15.22
C CYS A 118 -5.98 -4.65 14.24
N THR A 119 -6.39 -3.46 13.76
CA THR A 119 -7.36 -3.35 12.66
C THR A 119 -6.77 -3.94 11.40
N SER A 120 -5.49 -3.68 11.15
CA SER A 120 -4.75 -4.30 10.05
C SER A 120 -3.26 -4.30 10.37
N SER A 121 -2.55 -5.24 9.74
CA SER A 121 -1.09 -5.30 9.83
C SER A 121 -0.56 -5.87 8.52
N GLU A 122 0.47 -5.24 7.97
CA GLU A 122 1.07 -5.69 6.73
C GLU A 122 2.45 -5.07 6.55
N ILE A 123 3.20 -5.65 5.60
CA ILE A 123 4.44 -5.03 5.13
C ILE A 123 4.04 -4.18 3.92
N ALA A 124 4.26 -2.88 4.02
CA ALA A 124 3.80 -1.91 3.04
C ALA A 124 4.94 -1.04 2.52
N TYR A 125 4.73 -0.47 1.33
CA TYR A 125 5.64 0.56 0.81
C TYR A 125 5.15 1.92 1.28
N ILE A 126 5.96 2.59 2.10
CA ILE A 126 5.62 3.87 2.69
C ILE A 126 6.37 4.97 1.95
N PRO A 127 5.68 5.98 1.42
CA PRO A 127 6.37 7.05 0.69
C PRO A 127 7.17 7.95 1.61
N ASN A 128 8.35 8.35 1.15
CA ASN A 128 9.20 9.31 1.87
C ASN A 128 8.67 10.73 1.71
N THR A 129 8.04 11.03 0.58
CA THR A 129 7.47 12.34 0.28
C THR A 129 6.06 12.14 -0.25
N LEU A 130 5.10 12.86 0.32
CA LEU A 130 3.72 12.83 -0.13
C LEU A 130 3.46 13.94 -1.14
N ILE A 131 2.56 13.69 -2.08
CA ILE A 131 2.12 14.68 -3.05
C ILE A 131 0.74 15.17 -2.61
N PRO A 132 0.62 16.44 -2.17
CA PRO A 132 -0.66 16.96 -1.70
C PRO A 132 -1.64 17.17 -2.85
N ILE A 133 -2.88 16.78 -2.62
CA ILE A 133 -3.97 16.91 -3.58
C ILE A 133 -5.02 17.82 -2.96
N HIS A 134 -5.23 18.99 -3.56
CA HIS A 134 -6.15 20.01 -3.06
C HIS A 134 -7.41 20.16 -3.91
N ASP A 135 -7.46 19.44 -5.03
CA ASP A 135 -8.56 19.54 -6.00
C ASP A 135 -9.43 18.29 -5.91
N LYS A 136 -10.73 18.49 -5.68
CA LYS A 136 -11.68 17.40 -5.52
C LYS A 136 -11.73 16.50 -6.76
N GLU A 137 -11.76 17.07 -7.94
CA GLU A 137 -11.82 16.33 -9.20
C GLU A 137 -10.60 15.42 -9.37
N THR A 138 -9.42 15.98 -9.08
CA THR A 138 -8.16 15.20 -9.14
C THR A 138 -8.16 14.09 -8.10
N ALA A 139 -8.60 14.38 -6.88
CA ALA A 139 -8.65 13.40 -5.80
C ALA A 139 -9.58 12.23 -6.16
N GLU A 140 -10.77 12.52 -6.67
CA GLU A 140 -11.72 11.49 -7.10
C GLU A 140 -11.14 10.62 -8.21
N LYS A 141 -10.43 11.23 -9.14
CA LYS A 141 -9.80 10.52 -10.25
C LYS A 141 -8.71 9.56 -9.76
N ILE A 142 -7.91 10.02 -8.79
CA ILE A 142 -6.87 9.19 -8.19
C ILE A 142 -7.49 7.99 -7.47
N ILE A 143 -8.51 8.23 -6.65
CA ILE A 143 -9.19 7.17 -5.90
C ILE A 143 -9.78 6.14 -6.84
N LYS A 144 -10.44 6.58 -7.91
CA LYS A 144 -11.01 5.66 -8.90
C LYS A 144 -9.95 4.83 -9.60
N THR A 145 -8.80 5.44 -9.89
CA THR A 145 -7.70 4.71 -10.51
C THR A 145 -7.18 3.61 -9.60
N VAL A 146 -6.97 3.94 -8.33
CA VAL A 146 -6.51 2.97 -7.33
C VAL A 146 -7.52 1.83 -7.19
N GLU A 147 -8.80 2.14 -7.11
CA GLU A 147 -9.85 1.12 -7.02
C GLU A 147 -9.86 0.20 -8.22
N ARG A 148 -9.71 0.74 -9.42
CA ARG A 148 -9.66 -0.08 -10.63
C ARG A 148 -8.44 -0.99 -10.68
N LEU A 149 -7.30 -0.50 -10.18
CA LEU A 149 -6.10 -1.34 -10.07
C LEU A 149 -6.32 -2.46 -9.08
N GLU A 150 -6.91 -2.15 -7.93
CA GLU A 150 -7.19 -3.15 -6.90
C GLU A 150 -8.22 -4.20 -7.35
N ASP A 151 -9.10 -3.85 -8.29
CA ASP A 151 -10.09 -4.77 -8.83
C ASP A 151 -9.51 -5.76 -9.84
N LEU A 152 -8.30 -5.55 -10.31
CA LEU A 152 -7.67 -6.50 -11.23
C LEU A 152 -7.34 -7.79 -10.48
N ASP A 153 -7.65 -8.93 -11.11
CA ASP A 153 -7.52 -10.23 -10.48
C ASP A 153 -6.13 -10.53 -9.95
N ASP A 154 -5.10 -10.08 -10.67
CA ASP A 154 -3.71 -10.39 -10.33
C ASP A 154 -3.10 -9.39 -9.36
N VAL A 155 -3.76 -8.25 -9.11
CA VAL A 155 -3.25 -7.22 -8.21
C VAL A 155 -3.52 -7.60 -6.76
N LYS A 156 -2.45 -7.64 -5.98
CA LYS A 156 -2.50 -7.97 -4.57
C LYS A 156 -2.62 -6.72 -3.70
N ASN A 157 -1.77 -5.72 -3.94
CA ASN A 157 -1.75 -4.47 -3.19
C ASN A 157 -1.39 -3.31 -4.10
N VAL A 158 -1.88 -2.11 -3.76
CA VAL A 158 -1.53 -0.87 -4.42
C VAL A 158 -1.13 0.14 -3.36
N PHE A 159 0.07 0.71 -3.49
CA PHE A 159 0.59 1.74 -2.60
C PHE A 159 0.85 3.02 -3.40
N SER A 160 0.58 4.16 -2.81
CA SER A 160 0.71 5.45 -3.50
C SER A 160 1.20 6.53 -2.55
N ASN A 161 1.63 7.65 -3.12
CA ASN A 161 2.17 8.76 -2.34
C ASN A 161 1.30 10.02 -2.38
N PHE A 162 0.00 9.88 -2.68
CA PHE A 162 -0.88 11.03 -2.63
C PHE A 162 -1.33 11.31 -1.19
N ASP A 163 -1.60 12.58 -0.94
CA ASP A 163 -2.15 13.04 0.33
C ASP A 163 -3.32 13.97 0.02
N ILE A 164 -4.53 13.45 0.19
CA ILE A 164 -5.74 14.21 -0.12
C ILE A 164 -6.07 15.15 1.04
N ASP A 165 -6.32 16.42 0.71
CA ASP A 165 -6.69 17.43 1.68
C ASP A 165 -7.98 17.02 2.40
N ASP A 166 -7.96 17.02 3.74
CA ASP A 166 -9.09 16.61 4.56
C ASP A 166 -10.33 17.49 4.37
N SER A 167 -10.12 18.73 3.87
CA SER A 167 -11.23 19.65 3.61
C SER A 167 -12.06 19.26 2.38
N LEU A 168 -11.55 18.32 1.57
CA LEU A 168 -12.26 17.85 0.39
C LEU A 168 -13.28 16.79 0.78
N ASP A 169 -14.51 16.96 0.31
CA ASP A 169 -15.60 16.01 0.53
C ASP A 169 -15.57 14.97 -0.59
N ILE A 170 -14.88 13.89 -0.34
CA ILE A 170 -14.67 12.83 -1.33
C ILE A 170 -15.57 11.65 -0.98
N GLU A 171 -16.39 11.24 -1.94
CA GLU A 171 -17.16 10.01 -1.83
C GLU A 171 -16.34 8.88 -2.43
N ALA A 172 -16.03 7.91 -1.60
CA ALA A 172 -15.27 6.74 -2.03
C ALA A 172 -16.18 5.67 -2.63
#